data_f14cdcc3d7fc34c404b1e3b9db670506
#
_entry.id   f14cdcc3d7fc34c404b1e3b9db670506
#
_cell.length_a   1.000
_cell.length_b   1.000
_cell.length_c   1.000
_cell.angle_alpha   90.00
_cell.angle_beta   90.00
_cell.angle_gamma   90.00
#
_symmetry.space_group_name_H-M   'P 1'
#
loop_
_entity.id
_entity.type
_entity.pdbx_description
1 polymer ?
#
loop_
_entity_poly.entity_id
_entity_poly.type
_entity_poly.pdbx_seq_one_letter_code
_entity_poly.pdbx_strand_id
1 'polypeptide(L)'
;MHQNASENKFDKELLASNLVGAKTLEELFAYEHNITAEKILELIINPIDGNYDYKHYKMLHKIIFEDIYNWAGLDRYELRYYGIFRKGDTEFTKGADIPYVAKKLFGALKDENYFKGLDKNAFIKSAASFLNGLNLLHPFREGNGRTQRLFMMMLSKQAGYELDFSSISKNINLNASILGAKGRVIGFEKIISMAIVKDN
;
A
#
# COMPACT_ATOMS: atom_id res chain seq x y z
N MET A 1 11.36 -22.41 -18.12
CA MET A 1 10.82 -21.46 -17.14
C MET A 1 11.98 -21.03 -16.26
N HIS A 2 12.62 -19.90 -16.54
CA HIS A 2 13.65 -19.34 -15.67
C HIS A 2 12.94 -18.47 -14.61
N GLN A 3 12.64 -19.03 -13.44
CA GLN A 3 12.40 -18.22 -12.26
C GLN A 3 13.67 -17.40 -12.01
N ASN A 4 13.53 -16.07 -11.97
CA ASN A 4 14.66 -15.18 -11.74
C ASN A 4 15.30 -15.51 -10.39
N ALA A 5 16.64 -15.63 -10.34
CA ALA A 5 17.39 -15.92 -9.11
C ALA A 5 17.07 -14.92 -7.96
N SER A 6 16.66 -13.69 -8.29
CA SER A 6 16.22 -12.66 -7.35
C SER A 6 14.87 -12.97 -6.70
N GLU A 7 13.90 -13.55 -7.44
CA GLU A 7 12.60 -13.98 -6.89
C GLU A 7 12.78 -15.11 -5.88
N ASN A 8 13.61 -16.10 -6.22
CA ASN A 8 13.90 -17.21 -5.32
C ASN A 8 14.58 -16.76 -4.00
N LYS A 9 15.44 -15.73 -4.06
CA LYS A 9 16.06 -15.16 -2.85
C LYS A 9 15.02 -14.43 -2.00
N PHE A 10 14.18 -13.59 -2.61
CA PHE A 10 13.12 -12.86 -1.93
C PHE A 10 12.14 -13.81 -1.23
N ASP A 11 11.70 -14.85 -1.92
CA ASP A 11 10.78 -15.87 -1.38
C ASP A 11 11.36 -16.60 -0.18
N LYS A 12 12.65 -16.98 -0.25
CA LYS A 12 13.35 -17.61 0.88
C LYS A 12 13.46 -16.69 2.10
N GLU A 13 13.78 -15.41 1.87
CA GLU A 13 13.88 -14.42 2.94
C GLU A 13 12.51 -14.13 3.55
N LEU A 14 11.44 -14.08 2.73
CA LEU A 14 10.08 -13.90 3.18
C LEU A 14 9.66 -15.07 4.09
N LEU A 15 9.91 -16.31 3.64
CA LEU A 15 9.60 -17.51 4.39
C LEU A 15 10.43 -17.60 5.69
N ALA A 16 11.71 -17.22 5.66
CA ALA A 16 12.57 -17.22 6.85
C ALA A 16 12.18 -16.19 7.91
N SER A 17 11.46 -15.12 7.51
CA SER A 17 11.06 -14.03 8.41
C SER A 17 9.66 -14.19 9.02
N ASN A 18 8.93 -15.28 8.69
CA ASN A 18 7.58 -15.46 9.21
C ASN A 18 7.57 -15.92 10.68
N LEU A 19 6.53 -15.46 11.38
CA LEU A 19 6.26 -15.76 12.80
C LEU A 19 5.19 -16.85 12.97
N VAL A 20 4.47 -17.19 11.88
CA VAL A 20 3.37 -18.18 11.91
C VAL A 20 3.86 -19.63 11.77
N GLY A 21 5.18 -19.83 11.63
CA GLY A 21 5.78 -21.16 11.52
C GLY A 21 5.55 -21.87 10.19
N ALA A 22 5.10 -21.14 9.15
CA ALA A 22 4.90 -21.68 7.81
C ALA A 22 6.21 -22.22 7.21
N LYS A 23 6.11 -23.39 6.57
CA LYS A 23 7.25 -24.10 5.96
C LYS A 23 7.29 -23.93 4.45
N THR A 24 6.16 -23.55 3.85
CA THR A 24 6.03 -23.28 2.41
C THR A 24 5.42 -21.90 2.18
N LEU A 25 5.64 -21.33 0.99
CA LEU A 25 5.01 -20.07 0.61
C LEU A 25 3.48 -20.19 0.53
N GLU A 26 2.97 -21.35 0.14
CA GLU A 26 1.52 -21.61 0.08
C GLU A 26 0.90 -21.50 1.47
N GLU A 27 1.48 -22.17 2.47
CA GLU A 27 1.07 -22.05 3.86
C GLU A 27 1.17 -20.60 4.36
N LEU A 28 2.30 -19.93 4.08
CA LEU A 28 2.52 -18.55 4.48
C LEU A 28 1.45 -17.61 3.91
N PHE A 29 1.15 -17.72 2.62
CA PHE A 29 0.14 -16.88 1.97
C PHE A 29 -1.29 -17.19 2.45
N ALA A 30 -1.59 -18.44 2.83
CA ALA A 30 -2.87 -18.79 3.43
C ALA A 30 -3.04 -18.14 4.82
N TYR A 31 -2.03 -18.25 5.69
CA TYR A 31 -2.02 -17.53 6.98
C TYR A 31 -2.10 -16.03 6.81
N GLU A 32 -1.28 -15.48 5.91
CA GLU A 32 -1.26 -14.05 5.62
C GLU A 32 -2.64 -13.54 5.18
N HIS A 33 -3.31 -14.29 4.30
CA HIS A 33 -4.64 -13.90 3.83
C HIS A 33 -5.65 -13.79 4.98
N ASN A 34 -5.73 -14.82 5.83
CA ASN A 34 -6.70 -14.88 6.92
C ASN A 34 -6.42 -13.84 8.00
N ILE A 35 -5.18 -13.79 8.50
CA ILE A 35 -4.79 -12.86 9.56
C ILE A 35 -4.95 -11.41 9.11
N THR A 36 -4.48 -11.07 7.90
CA THR A 36 -4.58 -9.69 7.43
C THR A 36 -6.02 -9.26 7.13
N ALA A 37 -6.90 -10.17 6.72
CA ALA A 37 -8.31 -9.87 6.52
C ALA A 37 -8.98 -9.51 7.84
N GLU A 38 -8.74 -10.26 8.91
CA GLU A 38 -9.24 -9.99 10.26
C GLU A 38 -8.72 -8.65 10.80
N LYS A 39 -7.41 -8.42 10.74
CA LYS A 39 -6.79 -7.15 11.19
C LYS A 39 -7.30 -5.93 10.44
N ILE A 40 -7.49 -6.04 9.12
CA ILE A 40 -8.04 -4.95 8.31
C ILE A 40 -9.48 -4.67 8.68
N LEU A 41 -10.31 -5.70 8.88
CA LEU A 41 -11.69 -5.53 9.32
C LEU A 41 -11.76 -4.85 10.69
N GLU A 42 -10.92 -5.26 11.63
CA GLU A 42 -10.82 -4.61 12.94
C GLU A 42 -10.46 -3.12 12.82
N LEU A 43 -9.48 -2.77 11.99
CA LEU A 43 -9.07 -1.39 11.75
C LEU A 43 -10.12 -0.55 11.01
N ILE A 44 -11.01 -1.16 10.23
CA ILE A 44 -12.15 -0.47 9.61
C ILE A 44 -13.22 -0.15 10.67
N ILE A 45 -13.51 -1.09 11.58
CA ILE A 45 -14.51 -0.94 12.65
C ILE A 45 -13.98 -0.02 13.75
N ASN A 46 -12.75 -0.24 14.17
CA ASN A 46 -12.07 0.47 15.25
C ASN A 46 -10.78 1.14 14.72
N PRO A 47 -10.90 2.24 13.97
CA PRO A 47 -9.76 2.90 13.39
C PRO A 47 -8.84 3.46 14.48
N ILE A 48 -7.53 3.31 14.26
CA ILE A 48 -6.52 3.93 15.13
C ILE A 48 -6.41 5.44 14.83
N ASP A 49 -6.13 6.21 15.86
CA ASP A 49 -5.81 7.62 15.71
C ASP A 49 -4.48 7.82 14.99
N GLY A 50 -4.43 8.84 14.12
CA GLY A 50 -3.21 9.20 13.41
C GLY A 50 -3.35 10.47 12.60
N ASN A 51 -2.22 11.02 12.17
CA ASN A 51 -2.14 12.31 11.49
C ASN A 51 -2.15 12.17 9.95
N TYR A 52 -2.44 11.00 9.41
CA TYR A 52 -2.34 10.69 7.98
C TYR A 52 -0.96 11.03 7.39
N ASP A 53 0.09 10.92 8.21
CA ASP A 53 1.49 11.06 7.82
C ASP A 53 2.13 9.69 7.50
N TYR A 54 3.41 9.70 7.11
CA TYR A 54 4.14 8.46 6.81
C TYR A 54 4.28 7.54 8.02
N LYS A 55 4.36 8.09 9.25
CA LYS A 55 4.41 7.32 10.48
C LYS A 55 3.10 6.56 10.70
N HIS A 56 1.95 7.22 10.48
CA HIS A 56 0.64 6.57 10.55
C HIS A 56 0.51 5.47 9.50
N TYR A 57 0.94 5.71 8.26
CA TYR A 57 0.97 4.70 7.19
C TYR A 57 1.79 3.46 7.58
N LYS A 58 2.96 3.64 8.18
CA LYS A 58 3.80 2.54 8.70
C LYS A 58 3.16 1.83 9.88
N MET A 59 2.44 2.54 10.75
CA MET A 59 1.72 1.96 11.88
C MET A 59 0.61 1.01 11.40
N LEU A 60 -0.15 1.40 10.37
CA LEU A 60 -1.16 0.52 9.76
C LEU A 60 -0.52 -0.77 9.22
N HIS A 61 0.60 -0.64 8.50
CA HIS A 61 1.32 -1.82 8.03
C HIS A 61 1.79 -2.71 9.20
N LYS A 62 2.28 -2.10 10.28
CA LYS A 62 2.69 -2.84 11.46
C LYS A 62 1.54 -3.67 12.01
N ILE A 63 0.40 -3.06 12.30
CA ILE A 63 -0.75 -3.74 12.89
C ILE A 63 -1.29 -4.86 11.99
N ILE A 64 -1.33 -4.63 10.67
CA ILE A 64 -1.80 -5.65 9.72
C ILE A 64 -0.89 -6.89 9.71
N PHE A 65 0.42 -6.71 9.89
CA PHE A 65 1.41 -7.77 9.60
C PHE A 65 2.26 -8.22 10.79
N GLU A 66 2.13 -7.64 11.98
CA GLU A 66 3.02 -7.92 13.13
C GLU A 66 2.93 -9.36 13.64
N ASP A 67 1.80 -10.03 13.46
CA ASP A 67 1.63 -11.44 13.83
C ASP A 67 2.21 -12.40 12.77
N ILE A 68 2.60 -11.87 11.60
CA ILE A 68 3.07 -12.67 10.46
C ILE A 68 4.56 -12.47 10.22
N TYR A 69 5.04 -11.23 10.32
CA TYR A 69 6.41 -10.86 9.97
C TYR A 69 7.12 -10.08 11.06
N ASN A 70 8.35 -10.46 11.39
CA ASN A 70 9.17 -9.76 12.38
C ASN A 70 9.61 -8.35 11.95
N TRP A 71 9.46 -8.00 10.69
CA TRP A 71 9.78 -6.70 10.12
C TRP A 71 8.53 -5.82 9.85
N ALA A 72 7.35 -6.21 10.34
CA ALA A 72 6.14 -5.44 10.15
C ALA A 72 6.30 -3.99 10.61
N GLY A 73 5.86 -3.04 9.77
CA GLY A 73 6.01 -1.61 10.03
C GLY A 73 7.38 -1.02 9.66
N LEU A 74 8.38 -1.83 9.36
CA LEU A 74 9.68 -1.34 8.90
C LEU A 74 9.69 -1.22 7.37
N ASP A 75 10.15 -0.09 6.87
CA ASP A 75 10.32 0.11 5.46
C ASP A 75 11.66 -0.45 4.93
N ARG A 76 11.83 -0.51 3.63
CA ARG A 76 13.03 -1.04 2.99
C ARG A 76 14.30 -0.26 3.34
N TYR A 77 14.20 1.05 3.67
CA TYR A 77 15.34 1.84 4.15
C TYR A 77 15.78 1.37 5.54
N GLU A 78 14.86 1.22 6.47
CA GLU A 78 15.14 0.75 7.84
C GLU A 78 15.68 -0.68 7.85
N LEU A 79 15.22 -1.51 6.90
CA LEU A 79 15.72 -2.87 6.68
C LEU A 79 17.05 -2.92 5.89
N ARG A 80 17.62 -1.74 5.55
CA ARG A 80 18.88 -1.62 4.79
C ARG A 80 18.85 -2.20 3.37
N TYR A 81 17.64 -2.32 2.78
CA TYR A 81 17.47 -2.63 1.36
C TYR A 81 17.51 -1.34 0.52
N TYR A 82 18.68 -0.78 0.31
CA TYR A 82 18.87 0.53 -0.31
C TYR A 82 18.74 0.56 -1.83
N GLY A 83 18.80 -0.60 -2.45
CA GLY A 83 18.74 -0.75 -3.91
C GLY A 83 17.36 -0.54 -4.52
N ILE A 84 17.31 -0.80 -5.84
CA ILE A 84 16.07 -0.82 -6.61
C ILE A 84 15.28 -2.08 -6.25
N PHE A 85 13.98 -1.91 -6.03
CA PHE A 85 13.04 -3.01 -5.89
C PHE A 85 12.18 -3.10 -7.15
N ARG A 86 11.97 -4.31 -7.67
CA ARG A 86 11.21 -4.56 -8.89
C ARG A 86 10.16 -5.65 -8.67
N LYS A 87 9.01 -5.49 -9.36
CA LYS A 87 8.05 -6.58 -9.58
C LYS A 87 7.75 -6.63 -11.08
N GLY A 88 8.18 -7.68 -11.76
CA GLY A 88 8.22 -7.74 -13.21
C GLY A 88 9.05 -6.58 -13.77
N ASP A 89 8.51 -5.84 -14.74
CA ASP A 89 9.17 -4.68 -15.37
C ASP A 89 8.97 -3.36 -14.59
N THR A 90 8.24 -3.38 -13.48
CA THR A 90 7.98 -2.18 -12.68
C THR A 90 9.10 -1.96 -11.67
N GLU A 91 9.77 -0.81 -11.79
CA GLU A 91 10.73 -0.31 -10.80
C GLU A 91 10.02 0.60 -9.79
N PHE A 92 10.33 0.41 -8.51
CA PHE A 92 9.85 1.23 -7.42
C PHE A 92 10.97 2.13 -6.87
N THR A 93 10.62 3.07 -6.02
CA THR A 93 11.58 3.96 -5.35
C THR A 93 12.74 3.14 -4.77
N LYS A 94 13.98 3.59 -5.01
CA LYS A 94 15.15 2.98 -4.38
C LYS A 94 15.00 3.04 -2.86
N GLY A 95 15.41 1.97 -2.17
CA GLY A 95 15.30 1.95 -0.71
C GLY A 95 15.99 3.13 -0.03
N ALA A 96 17.15 3.56 -0.55
CA ALA A 96 17.87 4.74 -0.04
C ALA A 96 17.07 6.05 -0.12
N ASP A 97 16.16 6.16 -1.11
CA ASP A 97 15.41 7.40 -1.38
C ASP A 97 14.05 7.44 -0.65
N ILE A 98 13.63 6.34 -0.02
CA ILE A 98 12.32 6.24 0.65
C ILE A 98 12.07 7.37 1.64
N PRO A 99 13.00 7.74 2.57
CA PRO A 99 12.72 8.80 3.54
C PRO A 99 12.44 10.15 2.87
N TYR A 100 13.16 10.47 1.81
CA TYR A 100 12.99 11.72 1.07
C TYR A 100 11.69 11.73 0.27
N VAL A 101 11.41 10.65 -0.48
CA VAL A 101 10.21 10.55 -1.31
C VAL A 101 8.96 10.50 -0.44
N ALA A 102 8.98 9.74 0.67
CA ALA A 102 7.88 9.69 1.62
C ALA A 102 7.60 11.09 2.23
N LYS A 103 8.65 11.81 2.67
CA LYS A 103 8.48 13.17 3.19
C LYS A 103 7.81 14.10 2.19
N LYS A 104 8.20 14.04 0.91
CA LYS A 104 7.57 14.85 -0.16
C LYS A 104 6.11 14.45 -0.40
N LEU A 105 5.84 13.15 -0.53
CA LEU A 105 4.50 12.64 -0.83
C LEU A 105 3.50 12.99 0.27
N PHE A 106 3.85 12.74 1.53
CA PHE A 106 2.97 13.03 2.65
C PHE A 106 2.94 14.53 3.01
N GLY A 107 3.99 15.28 2.67
CA GLY A 107 3.98 16.74 2.73
C GLY A 107 2.97 17.35 1.78
N ALA A 108 2.97 16.92 0.51
CA ALA A 108 2.00 17.36 -0.48
C ALA A 108 0.55 17.02 -0.07
N LEU A 109 0.31 15.82 0.51
CA LEU A 109 -1.00 15.44 1.05
C LEU A 109 -1.48 16.42 2.15
N LYS A 110 -0.57 16.81 3.04
CA LYS A 110 -0.87 17.81 4.08
C LYS A 110 -1.18 19.18 3.49
N ASP A 111 -0.41 19.61 2.51
CA ASP A 111 -0.60 20.90 1.82
C ASP A 111 -1.93 20.95 1.05
N GLU A 112 -2.41 19.80 0.54
CA GLU A 112 -3.76 19.62 -0.03
C GLU A 112 -4.86 19.44 1.04
N ASN A 113 -4.58 19.73 2.30
CA ASN A 113 -5.54 19.60 3.40
C ASN A 113 -6.20 18.21 3.48
N TYR A 114 -5.44 17.16 3.15
CA TYR A 114 -5.92 15.77 3.21
C TYR A 114 -7.20 15.55 2.38
N PHE A 115 -7.34 16.23 1.25
CA PHE A 115 -8.47 16.20 0.30
C PHE A 115 -9.77 16.81 0.83
N LYS A 116 -9.78 17.43 2.02
CA LYS A 116 -10.99 18.04 2.60
C LYS A 116 -11.48 19.21 1.75
N GLY A 117 -12.79 19.23 1.48
CA GLY A 117 -13.43 20.30 0.74
C GLY A 117 -13.31 20.21 -0.78
N LEU A 118 -12.70 19.14 -1.32
CA LEU A 118 -12.66 18.90 -2.75
C LEU A 118 -14.03 18.40 -3.24
N ASP A 119 -14.46 18.87 -4.41
CA ASP A 119 -15.56 18.22 -5.13
C ASP A 119 -15.14 16.82 -5.62
N LYS A 120 -16.12 16.03 -6.06
CA LYS A 120 -15.91 14.63 -6.47
C LYS A 120 -14.83 14.47 -7.55
N ASN A 121 -14.81 15.34 -8.56
CA ASN A 121 -13.86 15.23 -9.67
C ASN A 121 -12.44 15.59 -9.22
N ALA A 122 -12.30 16.65 -8.43
CA ALA A 122 -11.03 17.05 -7.83
C ALA A 122 -10.52 15.97 -6.86
N PHE A 123 -11.41 15.44 -6.00
CA PHE A 123 -11.08 14.34 -5.10
C PHE A 123 -10.56 13.11 -5.86
N ILE A 124 -11.24 12.65 -6.91
CA ILE A 124 -10.80 11.49 -7.70
C ILE A 124 -9.37 11.70 -8.23
N LYS A 125 -9.07 12.88 -8.78
CA LYS A 125 -7.76 13.19 -9.35
C LYS A 125 -6.66 13.24 -8.27
N SER A 126 -6.90 13.95 -7.18
CA SER A 126 -5.93 14.09 -6.07
C SER A 126 -5.71 12.75 -5.37
N ALA A 127 -6.77 12.02 -5.04
CA ALA A 127 -6.69 10.70 -4.43
C ALA A 127 -5.97 9.67 -5.32
N ALA A 128 -6.23 9.68 -6.64
CA ALA A 128 -5.55 8.81 -7.58
C ALA A 128 -4.06 9.15 -7.73
N SER A 129 -3.72 10.43 -7.76
CA SER A 129 -2.33 10.90 -7.80
C SER A 129 -1.56 10.45 -6.54
N PHE A 130 -2.15 10.63 -5.37
CA PHE A 130 -1.56 10.20 -4.12
C PHE A 130 -1.43 8.67 -4.03
N LEU A 131 -2.46 7.91 -4.43
CA LEU A 131 -2.41 6.44 -4.48
C LEU A 131 -1.31 5.95 -5.44
N ASN A 132 -1.13 6.61 -6.58
CA ASN A 132 -0.01 6.33 -7.47
C ASN A 132 1.35 6.66 -6.81
N GLY A 133 1.44 7.75 -6.07
CA GLY A 133 2.62 8.08 -5.28
C GLY A 133 2.97 6.99 -4.27
N LEU A 134 1.99 6.45 -3.55
CA LEU A 134 2.17 5.30 -2.64
C LEU A 134 2.57 4.04 -3.39
N ASN A 135 2.00 3.80 -4.57
CA ASN A 135 2.37 2.68 -5.43
C ASN A 135 3.84 2.76 -5.86
N LEU A 136 4.33 3.93 -6.27
CA LEU A 136 5.72 4.15 -6.68
C LEU A 136 6.68 4.12 -5.50
N LEU A 137 6.29 4.67 -4.35
CA LEU A 137 7.07 4.62 -3.11
C LEU A 137 7.34 3.17 -2.71
N HIS A 138 6.32 2.32 -2.72
CA HIS A 138 6.38 0.88 -2.43
C HIS A 138 7.32 0.55 -1.26
N PRO A 139 7.08 1.11 -0.06
CA PRO A 139 8.13 1.14 0.97
C PRO A 139 8.39 -0.21 1.63
N PHE A 140 7.41 -1.12 1.65
CA PHE A 140 7.54 -2.39 2.36
C PHE A 140 7.97 -3.53 1.45
N ARG A 141 8.47 -4.60 2.06
CA ARG A 141 8.84 -5.82 1.35
C ARG A 141 7.62 -6.53 0.77
N GLU A 142 6.55 -6.65 1.55
CA GLU A 142 5.25 -7.20 1.16
C GLU A 142 4.13 -6.39 1.82
N GLY A 143 2.87 -6.61 1.45
CA GLY A 143 1.71 -5.95 2.07
C GLY A 143 1.41 -4.54 1.59
N ASN A 144 2.19 -3.96 0.67
CA ASN A 144 2.01 -2.58 0.21
C ASN A 144 0.58 -2.30 -0.27
N GLY A 145 0.00 -3.15 -1.10
CA GLY A 145 -1.35 -2.94 -1.64
C GLY A 145 -2.46 -2.96 -0.60
N ARG A 146 -2.37 -3.81 0.43
CA ARG A 146 -3.36 -3.88 1.52
C ARG A 146 -3.29 -2.63 2.38
N THR A 147 -2.08 -2.22 2.76
CA THR A 147 -1.85 -0.99 3.52
C THR A 147 -2.30 0.25 2.75
N GLN A 148 -2.00 0.33 1.46
CA GLN A 148 -2.45 1.43 0.59
C GLN A 148 -3.97 1.57 0.60
N ARG A 149 -4.70 0.48 0.36
CA ARG A 149 -6.17 0.52 0.32
C ARG A 149 -6.77 0.90 1.66
N LEU A 150 -6.31 0.30 2.76
CA LEU A 150 -6.79 0.66 4.09
C LEU A 150 -6.52 2.14 4.41
N PHE A 151 -5.31 2.62 4.15
CA PHE A 151 -4.98 4.03 4.36
C PHE A 151 -5.86 4.96 3.53
N MET A 152 -6.10 4.62 2.26
CA MET A 152 -6.99 5.41 1.38
C MET A 152 -8.44 5.40 1.87
N MET A 153 -8.96 4.28 2.37
CA MET A 153 -10.30 4.22 2.96
C MET A 153 -10.42 5.17 4.16
N MET A 154 -9.47 5.14 5.08
CA MET A 154 -9.46 6.00 6.26
C MET A 154 -9.27 7.47 5.89
N LEU A 155 -8.34 7.79 5.01
CA LEU A 155 -8.06 9.14 4.53
C LEU A 155 -9.27 9.75 3.79
N SER A 156 -9.91 8.98 2.93
CA SER A 156 -11.06 9.43 2.17
C SER A 156 -12.29 9.69 3.04
N LYS A 157 -12.49 8.84 4.06
CA LYS A 157 -13.61 8.98 5.00
C LYS A 157 -13.59 10.34 5.72
N GLN A 158 -12.41 10.80 6.15
CA GLN A 158 -12.29 12.12 6.77
C GLN A 158 -12.48 13.29 5.79
N ALA A 159 -12.34 13.04 4.49
CA ALA A 159 -12.58 14.03 3.42
C ALA A 159 -14.05 14.04 2.95
N GLY A 160 -14.89 13.14 3.50
CA GLY A 160 -16.31 13.04 3.15
C GLY A 160 -16.62 11.98 2.07
N TYR A 161 -15.65 11.15 1.68
CA TYR A 161 -15.82 10.11 0.67
C TYR A 161 -15.63 8.72 1.29
N GLU A 162 -16.58 7.82 1.08
CA GLU A 162 -16.45 6.44 1.52
C GLU A 162 -15.99 5.58 0.34
N LEU A 163 -14.86 4.87 0.52
CA LEU A 163 -14.28 3.99 -0.49
C LEU A 163 -14.43 2.52 -0.09
N ASP A 164 -14.85 1.70 -1.06
CA ASP A 164 -14.81 0.24 -0.99
C ASP A 164 -14.05 -0.33 -2.18
N PHE A 165 -12.96 -1.02 -1.92
CA PHE A 165 -12.13 -1.66 -2.94
C PHE A 165 -12.48 -3.12 -3.19
N SER A 166 -13.52 -3.67 -2.57
CA SER A 166 -13.89 -5.10 -2.67
C SER A 166 -14.22 -5.53 -4.10
N SER A 167 -14.84 -4.63 -4.87
CA SER A 167 -15.18 -4.85 -6.28
C SER A 167 -13.99 -4.72 -7.25
N ILE A 168 -12.85 -4.23 -6.78
CA ILE A 168 -11.68 -3.97 -7.62
C ILE A 168 -10.84 -5.24 -7.75
N SER A 169 -10.88 -5.88 -8.91
CA SER A 169 -10.13 -7.11 -9.16
C SER A 169 -8.61 -6.89 -9.10
N LYS A 170 -7.87 -7.99 -8.80
CA LYS A 170 -6.39 -7.98 -8.82
C LYS A 170 -5.83 -7.49 -10.16
N ASN A 171 -6.47 -7.85 -11.29
CA ASN A 171 -6.03 -7.45 -12.62
C ASN A 171 -6.20 -5.95 -12.87
N ILE A 172 -7.31 -5.35 -12.41
CA ILE A 172 -7.53 -3.89 -12.50
C ILE A 172 -6.45 -3.16 -11.70
N ASN A 173 -6.18 -3.60 -10.46
CA ASN A 173 -5.12 -3.01 -9.63
C ASN A 173 -3.72 -3.15 -10.26
N LEU A 174 -3.39 -4.32 -10.79
CA LEU A 174 -2.10 -4.57 -11.43
C LEU A 174 -1.92 -3.67 -12.67
N ASN A 175 -2.93 -3.58 -13.53
CA ASN A 175 -2.88 -2.73 -14.72
C ASN A 175 -2.73 -1.25 -14.35
N ALA A 176 -3.46 -0.76 -13.34
CA ALA A 176 -3.32 0.61 -12.86
C ALA A 176 -1.91 0.87 -12.31
N SER A 177 -1.34 -0.08 -11.55
CA SER A 177 0.03 0.02 -11.02
C SER A 177 1.07 0.11 -12.12
N ILE A 178 0.97 -0.74 -13.15
CA ILE A 178 1.88 -0.72 -14.31
C ILE A 178 1.75 0.60 -15.09
N LEU A 179 0.53 1.07 -15.34
CA LEU A 179 0.28 2.35 -16.01
C LEU A 179 0.81 3.52 -15.18
N GLY A 180 0.56 3.51 -13.87
CA GLY A 180 1.02 4.53 -12.95
C GLY A 180 2.55 4.64 -12.91
N ALA A 181 3.26 3.51 -12.95
CA ALA A 181 4.72 3.49 -13.05
C ALA A 181 5.25 4.10 -14.35
N LYS A 182 4.42 4.15 -15.41
CA LYS A 182 4.70 4.83 -16.69
C LYS A 182 4.19 6.28 -16.72
N GLY A 183 3.84 6.86 -15.57
CA GLY A 183 3.32 8.23 -15.45
C GLY A 183 1.85 8.42 -15.86
N ARG A 184 1.09 7.33 -16.06
CA ARG A 184 -0.32 7.36 -16.50
C ARG A 184 -1.26 7.05 -15.34
N VAL A 185 -1.74 8.09 -14.66
CA VAL A 185 -2.56 7.98 -13.43
C VAL A 185 -4.01 7.56 -13.71
N ILE A 186 -4.47 7.63 -14.96
CA ILE A 186 -5.86 7.34 -15.37
C ILE A 186 -6.38 5.97 -14.86
N GLY A 187 -5.52 4.98 -14.69
CA GLY A 187 -5.90 3.69 -14.12
C GLY A 187 -6.32 3.80 -12.66
N PHE A 188 -5.62 4.62 -11.89
CA PHE A 188 -5.97 4.89 -10.50
C PHE A 188 -7.18 5.82 -10.38
N GLU A 189 -7.37 6.80 -11.28
CA GLU A 189 -8.59 7.60 -11.32
C GLU A 189 -9.82 6.72 -11.52
N LYS A 190 -9.74 5.74 -12.42
CA LYS A 190 -10.80 4.74 -12.62
C LYS A 190 -11.05 3.91 -11.36
N ILE A 191 -9.98 3.46 -10.69
CA ILE A 191 -10.10 2.71 -9.42
C ILE A 191 -10.80 3.53 -8.35
N ILE A 192 -10.37 4.77 -8.11
CA ILE A 192 -10.98 5.66 -7.11
C ILE A 192 -12.43 5.92 -7.46
N SER A 193 -12.74 6.24 -8.73
CA SER A 193 -14.12 6.47 -9.17
C SER A 193 -15.03 5.25 -8.96
N MET A 194 -14.53 4.04 -9.21
CA MET A 194 -15.29 2.80 -8.97
C MET A 194 -15.43 2.46 -7.48
N ALA A 195 -14.46 2.84 -6.66
CA ALA A 195 -14.44 2.53 -5.24
C ALA A 195 -15.35 3.47 -4.42
N ILE A 196 -15.72 4.66 -4.91
CA ILE A 196 -16.62 5.57 -4.20
C ILE A 196 -18.00 4.93 -4.07
N VAL A 197 -18.42 4.60 -2.83
CA VAL A 197 -19.76 4.06 -2.51
C VAL A 197 -20.65 5.10 -1.87
N LYS A 198 -20.07 6.18 -1.32
CA LYS A 198 -20.78 7.32 -0.76
C LYS A 198 -19.95 8.59 -0.94
N ASP A 199 -20.61 9.67 -1.35
CA ASP A 199 -20.12 11.03 -1.39
C ASP A 199 -21.09 11.95 -0.64
N ASN A 200 -20.54 12.87 0.15
CA ASN A 200 -21.31 13.86 0.91
C ASN A 200 -21.49 15.14 0.13
#